data_5b46b768be679df2bf98b2b1af2fc429
#
_entry.id   5b46b768be679df2bf98b2b1af2fc429
#
_cell.length_a   1.000
_cell.length_b   1.000
_cell.length_c   1.000
_cell.angle_alpha   90.00
_cell.angle_beta   90.00
_cell.angle_gamma   90.00
#
_symmetry.space_group_name_H-M   'P 1'
#
loop_
_entity.id
_entity.type
_entity.pdbx_description
1 polymer ?
#
loop_
_entity_poly.entity_id
_entity_poly.type
_entity_poly.pdbx_seq_one_letter_code
_entity_poly.pdbx_strand_id
1 'polypeptide(L)'
;MSLIEYFPLKGGVKMKSYLSIRQTAEKWGVSERRINQYCSDGRIPGVQRFGKSWAIPADAEKPKDPRRTRRQVKSVPEETPPGGLLNHTNLMPLLNTAFAPGHCREAVENMAAGPQRDIALAEYYYFSGQPEAAAKEAEFYLTNPDMGARLSACLIYAYSNLSLGQIQRVRFALGELNTSLAAAGEQSTRFRAASAFIASTGAVLLHLPLPDEMPEVESFLPLLPPGLRAFALYVQAHYLYLKEEYARSAGIVEATLAMGAANYPISAIYLHLVAVMDYMSLKLPDRAQAHLLTAWEIARPDDLIEGFGEHHGLLGAMLEAVIKPKWPKDFKRIIDITYRFSSGWRRVHNPITGHEVADDLTTTEFAMAMLAARGWTNQEIAEHLHISVNTVKSHISEAMKKLKVETRKELKQYMLQ
;
A
#
# COMPACT_ATOMS: atom_id res chain seq x y z
N MET A 1 2.81 -22.81 -12.38
CA MET A 1 2.95 -24.04 -11.57
C MET A 1 2.72 -23.69 -10.13
N SER A 2 1.65 -24.21 -9.64
CA SER A 2 0.90 -24.02 -8.42
C SER A 2 1.74 -24.20 -7.14
N LEU A 3 1.61 -23.26 -6.21
CA LEU A 3 1.98 -23.43 -4.80
C LEU A 3 0.70 -23.58 -3.99
N ILE A 4 -0.05 -24.65 -4.28
CA ILE A 4 -1.14 -25.13 -3.42
C ILE A 4 -0.99 -26.63 -3.34
N GLU A 5 -0.59 -27.10 -2.19
CA GLU A 5 -0.97 -28.39 -1.60
C GLU A 5 -0.29 -28.48 -0.24
N TYR A 6 -1.06 -28.32 0.82
CA TYR A 6 -1.01 -29.18 2.02
C TYR A 6 -1.84 -28.58 3.15
N PHE A 7 -3.06 -29.08 3.30
CA PHE A 7 -3.62 -29.32 4.63
C PHE A 7 -4.63 -30.46 4.53
N PRO A 8 -4.33 -31.65 5.10
CA PRO A 8 -5.29 -32.72 5.20
C PRO A 8 -6.19 -32.51 6.42
N LEU A 9 -7.48 -32.37 6.16
CA LEU A 9 -8.50 -32.52 7.18
C LEU A 9 -8.54 -33.99 7.63
N LYS A 10 -8.11 -34.27 8.87
CA LYS A 10 -8.48 -35.49 9.57
C LYS A 10 -9.56 -35.16 10.58
N GLY A 11 -10.77 -35.56 10.25
CA GLY A 11 -11.92 -35.49 11.12
C GLY A 11 -11.84 -36.51 12.25
N GLY A 12 -11.94 -35.99 13.47
CA GLY A 12 -12.41 -36.74 14.62
C GLY A 12 -13.46 -35.87 15.29
N VAL A 13 -14.73 -36.23 15.13
CA VAL A 13 -15.81 -35.56 15.86
C VAL A 13 -15.66 -35.89 17.34
N LYS A 14 -14.96 -35.03 18.09
CA LYS A 14 -15.03 -35.04 19.56
C LYS A 14 -16.40 -34.50 19.93
N MET A 15 -17.24 -35.35 20.54
CA MET A 15 -18.47 -34.90 21.18
C MET A 15 -18.13 -33.82 22.20
N LYS A 16 -18.54 -32.58 21.95
CA LYS A 16 -18.33 -31.48 22.89
C LYS A 16 -19.20 -31.72 24.10
N SER A 17 -18.56 -31.89 25.27
CA SER A 17 -19.25 -31.89 26.56
C SER A 17 -19.65 -30.47 26.93
N TYR A 18 -20.83 -30.27 27.49
CA TYR A 18 -21.33 -28.97 27.92
C TYR A 18 -21.53 -28.96 29.42
N LEU A 19 -21.27 -27.82 30.06
CA LEU A 19 -21.49 -27.53 31.45
C LEU A 19 -22.74 -26.65 31.63
N SER A 20 -23.43 -26.82 32.73
CA SER A 20 -24.48 -25.90 33.18
C SER A 20 -23.86 -24.60 33.75
N ILE A 21 -24.69 -23.56 33.92
CA ILE A 21 -24.32 -22.31 34.55
C ILE A 21 -23.68 -22.56 35.92
N ARG A 22 -24.28 -23.42 36.75
CA ARG A 22 -23.80 -23.74 38.08
C ARG A 22 -22.43 -24.43 38.04
N GLN A 23 -22.24 -25.43 37.21
CA GLN A 23 -20.96 -26.12 37.03
C GLN A 23 -19.86 -25.18 36.52
N THR A 24 -20.20 -24.28 35.62
CA THR A 24 -19.25 -23.28 35.09
C THR A 24 -18.90 -22.23 36.15
N ALA A 25 -19.86 -21.83 36.98
CA ALA A 25 -19.65 -20.90 38.09
C ALA A 25 -18.69 -21.48 39.11
N GLU A 26 -18.87 -22.76 39.47
CA GLU A 26 -17.96 -23.51 40.35
C GLU A 26 -16.55 -23.64 39.72
N LYS A 27 -16.46 -24.05 38.45
CA LYS A 27 -15.18 -24.19 37.71
C LYS A 27 -14.39 -22.89 37.64
N TRP A 28 -15.05 -21.76 37.45
CA TRP A 28 -14.38 -20.45 37.24
C TRP A 28 -14.29 -19.62 38.52
N GLY A 29 -14.85 -20.08 39.65
CA GLY A 29 -14.86 -19.33 40.91
C GLY A 29 -15.59 -17.99 40.81
N VAL A 30 -16.76 -17.97 40.19
CA VAL A 30 -17.61 -16.75 40.00
C VAL A 30 -19.07 -17.07 40.27
N SER A 31 -19.90 -16.04 40.50
CA SER A 31 -21.33 -16.23 40.72
C SER A 31 -22.07 -16.67 39.45
N GLU A 32 -23.13 -17.46 39.59
CA GLU A 32 -24.00 -17.87 38.48
C GLU A 32 -24.56 -16.66 37.71
N ARG A 33 -24.87 -15.57 38.40
CA ARG A 33 -25.28 -14.30 37.80
C ARG A 33 -24.24 -13.77 36.81
N ARG A 34 -22.95 -13.91 37.11
CA ARG A 34 -21.86 -13.47 36.25
C ARG A 34 -21.69 -14.34 35.01
N ILE A 35 -21.92 -15.67 35.16
CA ILE A 35 -21.94 -16.58 34.00
C ILE A 35 -23.10 -16.24 33.09
N ASN A 36 -24.30 -16.03 33.64
CA ASN A 36 -25.46 -15.60 32.84
C ASN A 36 -25.17 -14.34 32.04
N GLN A 37 -24.53 -13.35 32.66
CA GLN A 37 -24.15 -12.12 31.98
C GLN A 37 -23.15 -12.38 30.87
N TYR A 38 -22.11 -13.20 31.08
CA TYR A 38 -21.15 -13.54 30.04
C TYR A 38 -21.80 -14.27 28.84
N CYS A 39 -22.79 -15.14 29.10
CA CYS A 39 -23.56 -15.79 28.06
C CYS A 39 -24.44 -14.79 27.28
N SER A 40 -25.14 -13.90 27.98
CA SER A 40 -25.99 -12.87 27.35
C SER A 40 -25.20 -11.85 26.55
N ASP A 41 -24.00 -11.50 26.99
CA ASP A 41 -23.09 -10.56 26.32
C ASP A 41 -22.28 -11.21 25.18
N GLY A 42 -22.52 -12.50 24.87
CA GLY A 42 -21.83 -13.23 23.81
C GLY A 42 -20.32 -13.43 24.07
N ARG A 43 -19.88 -13.33 25.32
CA ARG A 43 -18.45 -13.36 25.69
C ARG A 43 -17.86 -14.75 25.85
N ILE A 44 -18.67 -15.81 25.69
CA ILE A 44 -18.23 -17.21 25.76
C ILE A 44 -18.46 -17.83 24.37
N PRO A 45 -17.38 -18.11 23.60
CA PRO A 45 -17.52 -18.72 22.28
C PRO A 45 -18.19 -20.11 22.36
N GLY A 46 -19.10 -20.39 21.45
CA GLY A 46 -19.74 -21.70 21.31
C GLY A 46 -20.83 -22.01 22.35
N VAL A 47 -21.26 -21.04 23.17
CA VAL A 47 -22.39 -21.20 24.10
C VAL A 47 -23.69 -21.42 23.31
N GLN A 48 -24.52 -22.32 23.79
CA GLN A 48 -25.83 -22.63 23.18
C GLN A 48 -26.97 -22.44 24.21
N ARG A 49 -28.12 -22.06 23.70
CA ARG A 49 -29.30 -21.88 24.55
C ARG A 49 -30.30 -23.03 24.35
N PHE A 50 -30.60 -23.73 25.42
CA PHE A 50 -31.60 -24.81 25.43
C PHE A 50 -32.79 -24.40 26.31
N GLY A 51 -33.87 -23.92 25.69
CA GLY A 51 -35.02 -23.37 26.39
C GLY A 51 -34.64 -22.16 27.25
N LYS A 52 -34.77 -22.25 28.57
CA LYS A 52 -34.44 -21.20 29.52
C LYS A 52 -32.98 -21.30 30.06
N SER A 53 -32.23 -22.35 29.71
CA SER A 53 -30.90 -22.64 30.26
C SER A 53 -29.81 -22.46 29.23
N TRP A 54 -28.59 -22.08 29.68
CA TRP A 54 -27.39 -22.01 28.85
C TRP A 54 -26.57 -23.29 29.00
N ALA A 55 -26.05 -23.79 27.87
CA ALA A 55 -25.06 -24.86 27.81
C ALA A 55 -23.72 -24.26 27.35
N ILE A 56 -22.72 -24.40 28.19
CA ILE A 56 -21.39 -23.76 28.01
C ILE A 56 -20.41 -24.88 27.67
N PRO A 57 -19.62 -24.76 26.56
CA PRO A 57 -18.61 -25.77 26.22
C PRO A 57 -17.68 -26.03 27.40
N ALA A 58 -17.42 -27.30 27.70
CA ALA A 58 -16.60 -27.68 28.85
C ALA A 58 -15.12 -27.20 28.71
N ASP A 59 -14.68 -26.97 27.48
CA ASP A 59 -13.37 -26.42 27.11
C ASP A 59 -13.34 -24.88 27.04
N ALA A 60 -14.48 -24.21 27.30
CA ALA A 60 -14.53 -22.75 27.29
C ALA A 60 -13.65 -22.15 28.42
N GLU A 61 -12.98 -21.06 28.06
CA GLU A 61 -12.16 -20.28 29.01
C GLU A 61 -12.96 -19.14 29.65
N LYS A 62 -12.58 -18.79 30.89
CA LYS A 62 -13.19 -17.69 31.63
C LYS A 62 -12.89 -16.35 30.94
N PRO A 63 -13.89 -15.56 30.53
CA PRO A 63 -13.68 -14.25 29.94
C PRO A 63 -12.90 -13.30 30.86
N LYS A 64 -11.88 -12.62 30.33
CA LYS A 64 -11.06 -11.65 31.09
C LYS A 64 -11.92 -10.50 31.61
N ASP A 65 -11.71 -10.07 32.86
CA ASP A 65 -12.40 -8.93 33.46
C ASP A 65 -11.83 -7.61 32.93
N PRO A 66 -12.60 -6.77 32.23
CA PRO A 66 -12.09 -5.49 31.71
C PRO A 66 -11.57 -4.52 32.78
N ARG A 67 -12.02 -4.69 34.04
CA ARG A 67 -11.61 -3.82 35.16
C ARG A 67 -10.22 -4.18 35.72
N ARG A 68 -9.75 -5.40 35.50
CA ARG A 68 -8.41 -5.84 35.91
C ARG A 68 -7.30 -5.36 34.97
N THR A 69 -7.62 -5.13 33.72
CA THR A 69 -6.65 -4.68 32.70
C THR A 69 -6.19 -3.23 32.92
N ARG A 70 -6.91 -2.44 33.71
CA ARG A 70 -6.58 -1.02 33.98
C ARG A 70 -5.58 -0.79 35.12
N ARG A 71 -5.16 -1.86 35.83
CA ARG A 71 -4.30 -1.75 37.05
C ARG A 71 -2.94 -2.45 36.97
N GLN A 72 -2.59 -3.04 35.83
CA GLN A 72 -1.28 -3.66 35.62
C GLN A 72 -0.63 -3.22 34.30
N VAL A 73 -0.31 -1.93 34.20
CA VAL A 73 0.82 -1.49 33.39
C VAL A 73 1.98 -1.31 34.35
N LYS A 74 2.61 -2.42 34.74
CA LYS A 74 3.98 -2.49 35.24
C LYS A 74 4.66 -3.59 34.44
N SER A 75 5.72 -3.17 33.76
CA SER A 75 6.68 -3.93 33.00
C SER A 75 6.91 -5.38 33.49
N VAL A 76 6.50 -6.34 32.65
CA VAL A 76 7.03 -7.71 32.66
C VAL A 76 7.99 -7.78 31.46
N PRO A 77 9.22 -8.30 31.62
CA PRO A 77 10.10 -8.54 30.47
C PRO A 77 9.42 -9.57 29.55
N GLU A 78 9.28 -9.23 28.27
CA GLU A 78 8.80 -10.14 27.24
C GLU A 78 9.86 -11.24 27.03
N GLU A 79 9.55 -12.47 27.40
CA GLU A 79 10.33 -13.64 26.99
C GLU A 79 10.19 -13.80 25.47
N THR A 80 11.31 -13.76 24.79
CA THR A 80 11.47 -13.83 23.35
C THR A 80 11.23 -15.26 22.85
N PRO A 81 10.19 -15.53 22.01
CA PRO A 81 10.10 -16.81 21.33
C PRO A 81 11.17 -16.93 20.23
N PRO A 82 11.68 -18.14 19.94
CA PRO A 82 12.64 -18.35 18.86
C PRO A 82 11.93 -18.27 17.50
N GLY A 83 12.01 -17.13 16.88
CA GLY A 83 11.47 -16.81 15.56
C GLY A 83 11.30 -15.31 15.50
N GLY A 84 12.12 -14.62 14.72
CA GLY A 84 12.32 -13.17 14.68
C GLY A 84 11.09 -12.33 15.04
N LEU A 85 11.18 -11.57 16.10
CA LEU A 85 10.15 -10.63 16.55
C LEU A 85 9.94 -9.55 15.47
N LEU A 86 8.69 -9.38 15.00
CA LEU A 86 8.33 -8.21 14.24
C LEU A 86 8.37 -6.97 15.15
N ASN A 87 9.43 -6.19 15.03
CA ASN A 87 9.45 -4.87 15.63
C ASN A 87 8.74 -3.89 14.67
N HIS A 88 7.52 -3.51 15.01
CA HIS A 88 6.74 -2.57 14.20
C HIS A 88 7.41 -1.20 14.04
N THR A 89 8.30 -0.81 14.92
CA THR A 89 9.03 0.48 14.80
C THR A 89 10.01 0.47 13.64
N ASN A 90 10.44 -0.72 13.18
CA ASN A 90 11.37 -0.91 12.07
C ASN A 90 10.65 -1.26 10.75
N LEU A 91 9.31 -1.40 10.76
CA LEU A 91 8.52 -1.62 9.56
C LEU A 91 8.15 -0.29 8.91
N MET A 92 8.79 0.05 7.80
CA MET A 92 8.60 1.31 7.05
C MET A 92 8.50 2.51 8.00
N PRO A 93 9.56 2.79 8.78
CA PRO A 93 9.53 3.74 9.90
C PRO A 93 9.25 5.18 9.46
N LEU A 94 9.78 5.63 8.33
CA LEU A 94 9.54 6.98 7.83
C LEU A 94 8.10 7.13 7.33
N LEU A 95 7.60 6.15 6.60
CA LEU A 95 6.21 6.11 6.14
C LEU A 95 5.22 6.18 7.31
N ASN A 96 5.61 5.62 8.47
CA ASN A 96 4.80 5.65 9.70
C ASN A 96 5.12 6.83 10.63
N THR A 97 5.91 7.80 10.19
CA THR A 97 6.28 8.96 11.01
C THR A 97 5.55 10.21 10.57
N ALA A 98 4.94 10.90 11.53
CA ALA A 98 4.34 12.21 11.31
C ALA A 98 5.42 13.29 11.34
N PHE A 99 5.46 14.14 10.33
CA PHE A 99 6.35 15.31 10.27
C PHE A 99 5.69 16.43 9.45
N ALA A 100 6.15 17.66 9.63
CA ALA A 100 5.71 18.79 8.81
C ALA A 100 6.53 18.85 7.50
N PRO A 101 5.97 19.34 6.38
CA PRO A 101 6.72 19.58 5.16
C PRO A 101 8.00 20.42 5.44
N GLY A 102 9.12 20.01 4.90
CA GLY A 102 10.44 20.61 5.14
C GLY A 102 11.22 20.02 6.33
N HIS A 103 10.64 19.06 7.07
CA HIS A 103 11.25 18.46 8.26
C HIS A 103 11.48 16.94 8.15
N CYS A 104 11.45 16.39 6.94
CA CYS A 104 11.62 14.94 6.73
C CYS A 104 12.99 14.46 7.24
N ARG A 105 14.08 15.15 6.90
CA ARG A 105 15.43 14.79 7.35
C ARG A 105 15.59 14.87 8.87
N GLU A 106 15.06 15.91 9.47
CA GLU A 106 15.05 16.06 10.94
C GLU A 106 14.29 14.90 11.60
N ALA A 107 13.16 14.50 11.03
CA ALA A 107 12.39 13.36 11.51
C ALA A 107 13.20 12.06 11.47
N VAL A 108 13.97 11.81 10.39
CA VAL A 108 14.89 10.66 10.27
C VAL A 108 16.01 10.75 11.31
N GLU A 109 16.65 11.90 11.46
CA GLU A 109 17.76 12.10 12.40
C GLU A 109 17.35 11.91 13.87
N ASN A 110 16.10 12.22 14.20
CA ASN A 110 15.53 12.06 15.53
C ASN A 110 15.13 10.61 15.87
N MET A 111 15.16 9.68 14.91
CA MET A 111 14.90 8.27 15.17
C MET A 111 16.06 7.61 15.93
N ALA A 112 15.74 6.49 16.61
CA ALA A 112 16.75 5.69 17.29
C ALA A 112 17.81 5.20 16.30
N ALA A 113 19.09 5.32 16.67
CA ALA A 113 20.20 4.81 15.84
C ALA A 113 20.08 3.29 15.63
N GLY A 114 20.46 2.81 14.45
CA GLY A 114 20.36 1.41 14.05
C GLY A 114 19.21 1.19 13.06
N PRO A 115 18.61 -0.02 13.02
CA PRO A 115 17.68 -0.42 11.95
C PRO A 115 16.57 0.58 11.66
N GLN A 116 15.99 1.19 12.68
CA GLN A 116 14.91 2.16 12.50
C GLN A 116 15.36 3.37 11.66
N ARG A 117 16.48 4.01 12.05
CA ARG A 117 16.99 5.20 11.35
C ARG A 117 17.54 4.85 9.97
N ASP A 118 18.23 3.74 9.84
CA ASP A 118 18.87 3.34 8.59
C ASP A 118 17.81 2.95 7.54
N ILE A 119 16.75 2.24 7.93
CA ILE A 119 15.60 1.97 7.05
C ILE A 119 14.87 3.26 6.70
N ALA A 120 14.63 4.16 7.66
CA ALA A 120 14.02 5.46 7.38
C ALA A 120 14.85 6.30 6.40
N LEU A 121 16.18 6.23 6.49
CA LEU A 121 17.08 6.90 5.55
C LEU A 121 16.96 6.27 4.14
N ALA A 122 16.88 4.95 4.04
CA ALA A 122 16.64 4.26 2.77
C ALA A 122 15.29 4.65 2.15
N GLU A 123 14.21 4.75 2.97
CA GLU A 123 12.91 5.26 2.52
C GLU A 123 13.03 6.71 2.01
N TYR A 124 13.72 7.59 2.74
CA TYR A 124 13.91 8.96 2.32
C TYR A 124 14.62 9.06 0.97
N TYR A 125 15.71 8.30 0.77
CA TYR A 125 16.41 8.27 -0.51
C TYR A 125 15.51 7.75 -1.63
N TYR A 126 14.71 6.72 -1.37
CA TYR A 126 13.77 6.21 -2.36
C TYR A 126 12.74 7.28 -2.74
N PHE A 127 12.01 7.81 -1.77
CA PHE A 127 10.93 8.79 -2.02
C PHE A 127 11.46 10.12 -2.59
N SER A 128 12.75 10.45 -2.42
CA SER A 128 13.40 11.63 -2.99
C SER A 128 14.07 11.38 -4.36
N GLY A 129 13.78 10.25 -5.03
CA GLY A 129 14.27 9.97 -6.38
C GLY A 129 15.73 9.58 -6.45
N GLN A 130 16.30 9.00 -5.38
CA GLN A 130 17.70 8.60 -5.26
C GLN A 130 17.82 7.07 -5.10
N PRO A 131 17.43 6.27 -6.12
CA PRO A 131 17.31 4.82 -5.99
C PRO A 131 18.65 4.11 -5.73
N GLU A 132 19.79 4.65 -6.20
CA GLU A 132 21.10 4.09 -5.92
C GLU A 132 21.45 4.15 -4.44
N ALA A 133 21.19 5.29 -3.79
CA ALA A 133 21.42 5.47 -2.37
C ALA A 133 20.45 4.62 -1.55
N ALA A 134 19.18 4.60 -1.92
CA ALA A 134 18.17 3.79 -1.27
C ALA A 134 18.50 2.28 -1.31
N ALA A 135 18.88 1.77 -2.49
CA ALA A 135 19.28 0.37 -2.65
C ALA A 135 20.49 0.03 -1.78
N LYS A 136 21.49 0.92 -1.74
CA LYS A 136 22.72 0.72 -0.95
C LYS A 136 22.42 0.62 0.55
N GLU A 137 21.62 1.52 1.09
CA GLU A 137 21.25 1.49 2.52
C GLU A 137 20.38 0.26 2.86
N ALA A 138 19.42 -0.09 1.99
CA ALA A 138 18.55 -1.23 2.21
C ALA A 138 19.29 -2.58 2.13
N GLU A 139 20.35 -2.71 1.31
CA GLU A 139 21.07 -3.96 1.08
C GLU A 139 21.58 -4.59 2.37
N PHE A 140 22.02 -3.80 3.34
CA PHE A 140 22.53 -4.29 4.63
C PHE A 140 21.47 -4.99 5.50
N TYR A 141 20.18 -4.78 5.20
CA TYR A 141 19.07 -5.27 6.00
C TYR A 141 18.28 -6.41 5.35
N LEU A 142 18.64 -6.86 4.14
CA LEU A 142 17.91 -7.90 3.39
C LEU A 142 17.82 -9.24 4.14
N THR A 143 18.83 -9.56 4.96
CA THR A 143 18.88 -10.78 5.77
C THR A 143 18.91 -10.51 7.27
N ASN A 144 18.49 -9.30 7.69
CA ASN A 144 18.51 -8.91 9.09
C ASN A 144 17.58 -9.80 9.93
N PRO A 145 17.96 -10.18 11.17
CA PRO A 145 17.08 -10.95 12.06
C PRO A 145 15.80 -10.20 12.47
N ASP A 146 15.83 -8.87 12.52
CA ASP A 146 14.63 -8.05 12.72
C ASP A 146 13.75 -8.09 11.48
N MET A 147 12.56 -8.67 11.62
CA MET A 147 11.65 -8.88 10.50
C MET A 147 11.07 -7.58 9.97
N GLY A 148 10.86 -6.55 10.81
CA GLY A 148 10.38 -5.25 10.36
C GLY A 148 11.38 -4.58 9.43
N ALA A 149 12.67 -4.56 9.85
CA ALA A 149 13.76 -4.02 9.03
C ALA A 149 13.96 -4.83 7.75
N ARG A 150 13.92 -6.17 7.83
CA ARG A 150 14.08 -7.05 6.65
C ARG A 150 12.99 -6.84 5.61
N LEU A 151 11.71 -6.86 6.03
CA LEU A 151 10.58 -6.68 5.11
C LEU A 151 10.63 -5.31 4.44
N SER A 152 10.94 -4.25 5.20
CA SER A 152 11.11 -2.89 4.67
C SER A 152 12.27 -2.82 3.67
N ALA A 153 13.42 -3.38 4.04
CA ALA A 153 14.59 -3.41 3.17
C ALA A 153 14.32 -4.14 1.85
N CYS A 154 13.67 -5.30 1.90
CA CYS A 154 13.32 -6.06 0.70
C CYS A 154 12.41 -5.24 -0.23
N LEU A 155 11.42 -4.54 0.31
CA LEU A 155 10.51 -3.70 -0.47
C LEU A 155 11.27 -2.52 -1.10
N ILE A 156 11.99 -1.73 -0.29
CA ILE A 156 12.76 -0.57 -0.77
C ILE A 156 13.79 -0.99 -1.81
N TYR A 157 14.54 -2.07 -1.55
CA TYR A 157 15.56 -2.59 -2.46
C TYR A 157 14.95 -3.06 -3.79
N ALA A 158 13.80 -3.73 -3.74
CA ALA A 158 13.11 -4.18 -4.95
C ALA A 158 12.70 -2.99 -5.82
N TYR A 159 12.01 -1.98 -5.26
CA TYR A 159 11.57 -0.81 -6.01
C TYR A 159 12.72 0.07 -6.49
N SER A 160 13.75 0.27 -5.67
CA SER A 160 14.97 0.99 -6.07
C SER A 160 15.67 0.32 -7.25
N ASN A 161 15.84 -1.01 -7.20
CA ASN A 161 16.48 -1.75 -8.29
C ASN A 161 15.56 -1.88 -9.52
N LEU A 162 14.24 -1.79 -9.36
CA LEU A 162 13.30 -1.64 -10.47
C LEU A 162 13.59 -0.35 -11.24
N SER A 163 13.65 0.79 -10.55
CA SER A 163 14.01 2.09 -11.14
C SER A 163 15.41 2.08 -11.79
N LEU A 164 16.34 1.29 -11.26
CA LEU A 164 17.68 1.11 -11.84
C LEU A 164 17.73 0.07 -12.98
N GLY A 165 16.62 -0.60 -13.29
CA GLY A 165 16.56 -1.65 -14.30
C GLY A 165 17.34 -2.93 -13.96
N GLN A 166 17.69 -3.14 -12.69
CA GLN A 166 18.48 -4.29 -12.21
C GLN A 166 17.59 -5.47 -11.80
N ILE A 167 16.94 -6.08 -12.76
CA ILE A 167 15.87 -7.08 -12.57
C ILE A 167 16.29 -8.29 -11.74
N GLN A 168 17.55 -8.73 -11.83
CA GLN A 168 18.03 -9.86 -11.02
C GLN A 168 18.02 -9.52 -9.52
N ARG A 169 18.35 -8.26 -9.17
CA ARG A 169 18.29 -7.78 -7.78
C ARG A 169 16.84 -7.64 -7.31
N VAL A 170 15.94 -7.20 -8.19
CA VAL A 170 14.48 -7.17 -7.89
C VAL A 170 13.99 -8.57 -7.55
N ARG A 171 14.29 -9.56 -8.40
CA ARG A 171 13.90 -10.98 -8.18
C ARG A 171 14.49 -11.55 -6.89
N PHE A 172 15.73 -11.22 -6.60
CA PHE A 172 16.38 -11.62 -5.35
C PHE A 172 15.64 -11.06 -4.14
N ALA A 173 15.38 -9.75 -4.10
CA ALA A 173 14.67 -9.12 -2.99
C ALA A 173 13.23 -9.64 -2.79
N LEU A 174 12.50 -9.87 -3.89
CA LEU A 174 11.17 -10.48 -3.84
C LEU A 174 11.22 -11.94 -3.38
N GLY A 175 12.29 -12.69 -3.73
CA GLY A 175 12.55 -14.04 -3.24
C GLY A 175 12.81 -14.07 -1.73
N GLU A 176 13.66 -13.18 -1.22
CA GLU A 176 13.91 -13.01 0.22
C GLU A 176 12.65 -12.59 0.97
N LEU A 177 11.85 -11.69 0.39
CA LEU A 177 10.56 -11.28 0.94
C LEU A 177 9.63 -12.49 1.07
N ASN A 178 9.41 -13.25 0.00
CA ASN A 178 8.56 -14.44 0.02
C ASN A 178 9.05 -15.50 1.00
N THR A 179 10.36 -15.72 1.08
CA THR A 179 10.97 -16.65 2.05
C THR A 179 10.71 -16.17 3.49
N SER A 180 10.85 -14.89 3.75
CA SER A 180 10.61 -14.28 5.06
C SER A 180 9.14 -14.38 5.46
N LEU A 181 8.21 -14.16 4.52
CA LEU A 181 6.77 -14.29 4.75
C LEU A 181 6.36 -15.75 4.99
N ALA A 182 6.95 -16.72 4.25
CA ALA A 182 6.67 -18.15 4.40
C ALA A 182 7.25 -18.75 5.67
N ALA A 183 8.46 -18.32 6.09
CA ALA A 183 9.13 -18.81 7.30
C ALA A 183 8.43 -18.36 8.61
N ALA A 184 7.46 -17.52 8.51
CA ALA A 184 6.79 -16.87 9.62
C ALA A 184 5.90 -17.79 10.48
N GLY A 185 5.70 -19.05 10.15
CA GLY A 185 5.03 -20.08 10.97
C GLY A 185 3.66 -19.64 11.57
N GLU A 186 3.29 -20.20 12.72
CA GLU A 186 2.13 -19.78 13.55
C GLU A 186 2.40 -18.45 14.24
N GLN A 187 2.44 -17.36 13.51
CA GLN A 187 2.87 -16.06 13.98
C GLN A 187 1.73 -15.16 14.50
N SER A 188 2.13 -14.10 15.20
CA SER A 188 1.21 -13.16 15.82
C SER A 188 0.29 -12.52 14.76
N THR A 189 -0.91 -12.14 15.19
CA THR A 189 -1.90 -11.44 14.33
C THR A 189 -1.31 -10.16 13.72
N ARG A 190 -0.39 -9.49 14.43
CA ARG A 190 0.32 -8.30 13.94
C ARG A 190 1.29 -8.62 12.82
N PHE A 191 1.97 -9.75 12.89
CA PHE A 191 2.85 -10.17 11.80
C PHE A 191 2.06 -10.48 10.52
N ARG A 192 0.93 -11.18 10.64
CA ARG A 192 0.04 -11.43 9.50
C ARG A 192 -0.47 -10.13 8.87
N ALA A 193 -0.78 -9.11 9.68
CA ALA A 193 -1.17 -7.80 9.19
C ALA A 193 -0.02 -7.10 8.43
N ALA A 194 1.21 -7.14 8.96
CA ALA A 194 2.39 -6.61 8.28
C ALA A 194 2.66 -7.35 6.96
N SER A 195 2.53 -8.68 6.96
CA SER A 195 2.69 -9.51 5.76
C SER A 195 1.65 -9.18 4.70
N ALA A 196 0.38 -9.05 5.08
CA ALA A 196 -0.69 -8.66 4.17
C ALA A 196 -0.47 -7.26 3.59
N PHE A 197 -0.04 -6.31 4.42
CA PHE A 197 0.32 -4.95 3.97
C PHE A 197 1.45 -4.98 2.92
N ILE A 198 2.55 -5.66 3.20
CA ILE A 198 3.70 -5.74 2.28
C ILE A 198 3.32 -6.46 0.98
N ALA A 199 2.62 -7.59 1.08
CA ALA A 199 2.20 -8.36 -0.09
C ALA A 199 1.21 -7.59 -0.97
N SER A 200 0.21 -6.92 -0.38
CA SER A 200 -0.74 -6.08 -1.14
C SER A 200 -0.05 -4.89 -1.80
N THR A 201 0.85 -4.22 -1.08
CA THR A 201 1.64 -3.11 -1.62
C THR A 201 2.45 -3.55 -2.83
N GLY A 202 3.20 -4.65 -2.71
CA GLY A 202 3.99 -5.18 -3.81
C GLY A 202 3.13 -5.61 -5.01
N ALA A 203 2.05 -6.34 -4.78
CA ALA A 203 1.19 -6.83 -5.85
C ALA A 203 0.48 -5.69 -6.59
N VAL A 204 -0.19 -4.79 -5.87
CA VAL A 204 -0.99 -3.71 -6.49
C VAL A 204 -0.11 -2.71 -7.23
N LEU A 205 0.99 -2.26 -6.61
CA LEU A 205 1.84 -1.23 -7.22
C LEU A 205 2.71 -1.78 -8.36
N LEU A 206 2.94 -3.09 -8.41
CA LEU A 206 3.57 -3.75 -9.55
C LEU A 206 2.55 -4.33 -10.55
N HIS A 207 1.25 -4.06 -10.39
CA HIS A 207 0.17 -4.61 -11.20
C HIS A 207 0.23 -6.14 -11.34
N LEU A 208 0.64 -6.83 -10.27
CA LEU A 208 0.65 -8.28 -10.18
C LEU A 208 -0.69 -8.78 -9.62
N PRO A 209 -1.10 -10.01 -9.95
CA PRO A 209 -2.26 -10.61 -9.30
C PRO A 209 -2.09 -10.63 -7.77
N LEU A 210 -3.16 -10.27 -7.05
CA LEU A 210 -3.20 -10.47 -5.61
C LEU A 210 -3.11 -11.98 -5.30
N PRO A 211 -2.41 -12.39 -4.23
CA PRO A 211 -2.42 -13.77 -3.77
C PRO A 211 -3.85 -14.25 -3.49
N ASP A 212 -4.19 -15.49 -3.87
CA ASP A 212 -5.54 -16.07 -3.73
C ASP A 212 -6.05 -16.07 -2.28
N GLU A 213 -5.13 -16.19 -1.30
CA GLU A 213 -5.45 -16.20 0.13
C GLU A 213 -5.21 -14.85 0.82
N MET A 214 -5.25 -13.74 0.06
CA MET A 214 -5.04 -12.41 0.62
C MET A 214 -6.17 -12.07 1.59
N PRO A 215 -5.88 -11.70 2.84
CA PRO A 215 -6.88 -11.25 3.78
C PRO A 215 -7.57 -9.98 3.29
N GLU A 216 -8.88 -9.88 3.53
CA GLU A 216 -9.63 -8.64 3.28
C GLU A 216 -8.99 -7.47 4.05
N VAL A 217 -8.92 -6.30 3.41
CA VAL A 217 -8.21 -5.12 3.97
C VAL A 217 -8.74 -4.73 5.35
N GLU A 218 -10.03 -4.88 5.58
CA GLU A 218 -10.70 -4.58 6.84
C GLU A 218 -10.20 -5.46 8.00
N SER A 219 -9.72 -6.66 7.71
CA SER A 219 -9.25 -7.62 8.72
C SER A 219 -7.88 -7.27 9.29
N PHE A 220 -6.98 -6.67 8.49
CA PHE A 220 -5.63 -6.34 8.92
C PHE A 220 -5.38 -4.85 9.15
N LEU A 221 -6.17 -3.98 8.54
CA LEU A 221 -6.03 -2.53 8.63
C LEU A 221 -5.97 -1.99 10.09
N PRO A 222 -6.87 -2.43 11.02
CA PRO A 222 -6.85 -1.96 12.41
C PRO A 222 -5.59 -2.35 13.19
N LEU A 223 -4.83 -3.34 12.69
CA LEU A 223 -3.63 -3.87 13.33
C LEU A 223 -2.36 -3.15 12.87
N LEU A 224 -2.45 -2.33 11.82
CA LEU A 224 -1.34 -1.52 11.33
C LEU A 224 -1.20 -0.22 12.13
N PRO A 225 0.04 0.27 12.31
CA PRO A 225 0.29 1.63 12.79
C PRO A 225 -0.39 2.69 11.89
N PRO A 226 -0.68 3.89 12.42
CA PRO A 226 -1.49 4.88 11.69
C PRO A 226 -0.97 5.28 10.31
N GLY A 227 0.34 5.50 10.15
CA GLY A 227 0.93 5.88 8.86
C GLY A 227 0.86 4.73 7.85
N LEU A 228 1.14 3.48 8.28
CA LEU A 228 1.01 2.30 7.42
C LEU A 228 -0.45 2.02 7.07
N ARG A 229 -1.38 2.30 7.99
CA ARG A 229 -2.82 2.21 7.72
C ARG A 229 -3.24 3.18 6.61
N ALA A 230 -2.75 4.43 6.69
CA ALA A 230 -3.01 5.43 5.65
C ALA A 230 -2.45 4.98 4.28
N PHE A 231 -1.26 4.41 4.26
CA PHE A 231 -0.67 3.89 3.02
C PHE A 231 -1.40 2.64 2.50
N ALA A 232 -1.84 1.73 3.38
CA ALA A 232 -2.65 0.58 2.98
C ALA A 232 -3.98 1.01 2.33
N LEU A 233 -4.58 2.11 2.80
CA LEU A 233 -5.77 2.69 2.18
C LEU A 233 -5.47 3.38 0.84
N TYR A 234 -4.27 3.96 0.67
CA TYR A 234 -3.80 4.37 -0.65
C TYR A 234 -3.69 3.17 -1.61
N VAL A 235 -3.08 2.07 -1.17
CA VAL A 235 -2.96 0.84 -2.00
C VAL A 235 -4.35 0.31 -2.38
N GLN A 236 -5.31 0.31 -1.46
CA GLN A 236 -6.69 -0.08 -1.74
C GLN A 236 -7.39 0.87 -2.73
N ALA A 237 -7.19 2.19 -2.58
CA ALA A 237 -7.72 3.17 -3.52
C ALA A 237 -7.10 2.97 -4.91
N HIS A 238 -5.79 2.78 -5.00
CA HIS A 238 -5.10 2.49 -6.27
C HIS A 238 -5.63 1.20 -6.93
N TYR A 239 -5.86 0.15 -6.16
CA TYR A 239 -6.48 -1.08 -6.67
C TYR A 239 -7.87 -0.84 -7.25
N LEU A 240 -8.72 -0.05 -6.57
CA LEU A 240 -10.03 0.34 -7.10
C LEU A 240 -9.92 1.21 -8.35
N TYR A 241 -8.92 2.09 -8.41
CA TYR A 241 -8.62 2.85 -9.62
C TYR A 241 -8.31 1.93 -10.81
N LEU A 242 -7.50 0.88 -10.61
CA LEU A 242 -7.20 -0.12 -11.65
C LEU A 242 -8.44 -0.93 -12.06
N LYS A 243 -9.44 -1.04 -11.17
CA LYS A 243 -10.76 -1.63 -11.48
C LYS A 243 -11.76 -0.66 -12.13
N GLU A 244 -11.33 0.55 -12.44
CA GLU A 244 -12.16 1.63 -12.99
C GLU A 244 -13.27 2.09 -12.00
N GLU A 245 -13.16 1.78 -10.71
CA GLU A 245 -14.08 2.20 -9.64
C GLU A 245 -13.69 3.57 -9.07
N TYR A 246 -13.49 4.56 -9.93
CA TYR A 246 -12.89 5.87 -9.60
C TYR A 246 -13.60 6.62 -8.48
N ALA A 247 -14.93 6.64 -8.46
CA ALA A 247 -15.69 7.35 -7.43
C ALA A 247 -15.52 6.70 -6.05
N ARG A 248 -15.40 5.37 -6.01
CA ARG A 248 -15.18 4.61 -4.77
C ARG A 248 -13.76 4.81 -4.27
N SER A 249 -12.77 4.79 -5.17
CA SER A 249 -11.38 5.11 -4.87
C SER A 249 -11.26 6.51 -4.27
N ALA A 250 -11.78 7.54 -4.94
CA ALA A 250 -11.79 8.92 -4.46
C ALA A 250 -12.45 9.06 -3.07
N GLY A 251 -13.56 8.35 -2.82
CA GLY A 251 -14.23 8.34 -1.53
C GLY A 251 -13.37 7.78 -0.40
N ILE A 252 -12.60 6.72 -0.65
CA ILE A 252 -11.62 6.18 0.32
C ILE A 252 -10.53 7.22 0.60
N VAL A 253 -9.99 7.86 -0.44
CA VAL A 253 -8.94 8.87 -0.27
C VAL A 253 -9.42 10.03 0.60
N GLU A 254 -10.57 10.61 0.27
CA GLU A 254 -11.09 11.76 1.01
C GLU A 254 -11.39 11.41 2.48
N ALA A 255 -12.03 10.27 2.72
CA ALA A 255 -12.29 9.79 4.08
C ALA A 255 -10.98 9.57 4.86
N THR A 256 -9.97 8.99 4.22
CA THR A 256 -8.67 8.71 4.85
C THR A 256 -7.94 9.99 5.23
N LEU A 257 -7.90 10.97 4.33
CA LEU A 257 -7.31 12.29 4.60
C LEU A 257 -8.05 13.02 5.73
N ALA A 258 -9.38 13.01 5.72
CA ALA A 258 -10.21 13.62 6.76
C ALA A 258 -10.02 12.94 8.14
N MET A 259 -9.68 11.64 8.18
CA MET A 259 -9.39 10.91 9.42
C MET A 259 -7.96 11.07 9.94
N GLY A 260 -7.17 12.01 9.40
CA GLY A 260 -5.87 12.38 9.92
C GLY A 260 -4.66 11.79 9.18
N ALA A 261 -4.85 11.16 8.02
CA ALA A 261 -3.75 10.70 7.17
C ALA A 261 -2.84 11.85 6.69
N ALA A 262 -3.34 13.08 6.66
CA ALA A 262 -2.59 14.29 6.35
C ALA A 262 -1.38 14.52 7.29
N ASN A 263 -1.38 13.93 8.48
CA ASN A 263 -0.24 14.00 9.41
C ASN A 263 0.95 13.13 8.98
N TYR A 264 0.77 12.22 8.02
CA TYR A 264 1.79 11.31 7.49
C TYR A 264 2.11 11.71 6.04
N PRO A 265 3.09 12.61 5.81
CA PRO A 265 3.27 13.29 4.53
C PRO A 265 3.44 12.36 3.34
N ILE A 266 4.22 11.28 3.49
CA ILE A 266 4.42 10.32 2.39
C ILE A 266 3.09 9.68 2.00
N SER A 267 2.35 9.12 2.97
CA SER A 267 1.03 8.53 2.70
C SER A 267 0.05 9.56 2.13
N ALA A 268 0.09 10.80 2.64
CA ALA A 268 -0.75 11.88 2.14
C ALA A 268 -0.44 12.24 0.68
N ILE A 269 0.84 12.33 0.30
CA ILE A 269 1.26 12.56 -1.10
C ILE A 269 0.63 11.50 -2.00
N TYR A 270 0.82 10.22 -1.70
CA TYR A 270 0.32 9.12 -2.52
C TYR A 270 -1.22 9.06 -2.58
N LEU A 271 -1.91 9.34 -1.47
CA LEU A 271 -3.37 9.50 -1.45
C LEU A 271 -3.83 10.63 -2.38
N HIS A 272 -3.21 11.79 -2.31
CA HIS A 272 -3.53 12.89 -3.21
C HIS A 272 -3.26 12.54 -4.68
N LEU A 273 -2.15 11.83 -4.99
CA LEU A 273 -1.82 11.44 -6.36
C LEU A 273 -2.88 10.48 -6.96
N VAL A 274 -3.37 9.50 -6.19
CA VAL A 274 -4.45 8.64 -6.70
C VAL A 274 -5.76 9.41 -6.85
N ALA A 275 -6.07 10.37 -5.97
CA ALA A 275 -7.22 11.26 -6.17
C ALA A 275 -7.12 12.08 -7.47
N VAL A 276 -5.93 12.55 -7.83
CA VAL A 276 -5.72 13.21 -9.13
C VAL A 276 -6.12 12.29 -10.28
N MET A 277 -5.68 11.04 -10.23
CA MET A 277 -5.99 10.05 -11.27
C MET A 277 -7.50 9.75 -11.34
N ASP A 278 -8.16 9.61 -10.18
CA ASP A 278 -9.59 9.40 -10.07
C ASP A 278 -10.38 10.57 -10.66
N TYR A 279 -10.07 11.80 -10.23
CA TYR A 279 -10.80 12.99 -10.68
C TYR A 279 -10.55 13.32 -12.15
N MET A 280 -9.36 13.03 -12.68
CA MET A 280 -9.12 13.11 -14.12
C MET A 280 -9.97 12.09 -14.89
N SER A 281 -10.11 10.87 -14.37
CA SER A 281 -10.96 9.84 -14.97
C SER A 281 -12.45 10.18 -14.87
N LEU A 282 -12.87 10.87 -13.82
CA LEU A 282 -14.25 11.38 -13.62
C LEU A 282 -14.52 12.72 -14.34
N LYS A 283 -13.54 13.26 -15.07
CA LYS A 283 -13.63 14.57 -15.76
C LYS A 283 -13.90 15.74 -14.83
N LEU A 284 -13.25 15.75 -13.68
CA LEU A 284 -13.29 16.80 -12.66
C LEU A 284 -11.90 17.45 -12.47
N PRO A 285 -11.36 18.15 -13.51
CA PRO A 285 -9.98 18.63 -13.53
C PRO A 285 -9.67 19.63 -12.40
N ASP A 286 -10.63 20.46 -11.98
CA ASP A 286 -10.42 21.42 -10.89
C ASP A 286 -10.13 20.71 -9.55
N ARG A 287 -10.85 19.61 -9.28
CA ARG A 287 -10.59 18.78 -8.08
C ARG A 287 -9.25 18.06 -8.20
N ALA A 288 -8.92 17.51 -9.36
CA ALA A 288 -7.64 16.90 -9.63
C ALA A 288 -6.49 17.90 -9.41
N GLN A 289 -6.62 19.13 -9.93
CA GLN A 289 -5.63 20.18 -9.75
C GLN A 289 -5.45 20.56 -8.28
N ALA A 290 -6.51 20.67 -7.50
CA ALA A 290 -6.42 20.96 -6.08
C ALA A 290 -5.64 19.89 -5.33
N HIS A 291 -5.92 18.60 -5.60
CA HIS A 291 -5.16 17.50 -5.02
C HIS A 291 -3.70 17.49 -5.45
N LEU A 292 -3.40 17.76 -6.73
CA LEU A 292 -2.03 17.81 -7.23
C LEU A 292 -1.22 18.92 -6.55
N LEU A 293 -1.81 20.11 -6.41
CA LEU A 293 -1.13 21.23 -5.76
C LEU A 293 -0.87 20.94 -4.27
N THR A 294 -1.84 20.34 -3.57
CA THR A 294 -1.65 19.92 -2.17
C THR A 294 -0.54 18.87 -2.04
N ALA A 295 -0.53 17.84 -2.91
CA ALA A 295 0.55 16.86 -2.92
C ALA A 295 1.91 17.53 -3.16
N TRP A 296 1.96 18.50 -4.07
CA TRP A 296 3.19 19.22 -4.41
C TRP A 296 3.70 20.10 -3.27
N GLU A 297 2.80 20.80 -2.57
CA GLU A 297 3.14 21.61 -1.39
C GLU A 297 3.71 20.76 -0.26
N ILE A 298 3.20 19.54 -0.08
CA ILE A 298 3.72 18.58 0.91
C ILE A 298 5.08 18.02 0.48
N ALA A 299 5.22 17.62 -0.78
CA ALA A 299 6.37 16.87 -1.28
C ALA A 299 7.61 17.73 -1.50
N ARG A 300 7.43 18.92 -2.10
CA ARG A 300 8.51 19.73 -2.62
C ARG A 300 9.55 20.19 -1.59
N PRO A 301 9.18 20.61 -0.37
CA PRO A 301 10.14 21.07 0.63
C PRO A 301 11.17 20.02 1.05
N ASP A 302 10.79 18.74 1.01
CA ASP A 302 11.64 17.58 1.37
C ASP A 302 12.09 16.77 0.15
N ASP A 303 11.80 17.26 -1.07
CA ASP A 303 12.14 16.61 -2.33
C ASP A 303 11.50 15.23 -2.55
N LEU A 304 10.33 14.95 -1.95
CA LEU A 304 9.65 13.67 -2.01
C LEU A 304 8.89 13.46 -3.33
N ILE A 305 9.64 13.38 -4.43
CA ILE A 305 9.10 13.46 -5.80
C ILE A 305 8.96 12.11 -6.52
N GLU A 306 9.43 10.99 -5.95
CA GLU A 306 9.38 9.67 -6.62
C GLU A 306 7.97 9.30 -7.02
N GLY A 307 6.97 9.44 -6.14
CA GLY A 307 5.57 9.11 -6.43
C GLY A 307 4.98 9.83 -7.64
N PHE A 308 5.42 11.06 -7.93
CA PHE A 308 4.98 11.79 -9.14
C PHE A 308 5.51 11.14 -10.41
N GLY A 309 6.71 10.58 -10.37
CA GLY A 309 7.31 9.87 -11.50
C GLY A 309 6.74 8.48 -11.70
N GLU A 310 6.53 7.72 -10.63
CA GLU A 310 5.91 6.37 -10.66
C GLU A 310 4.51 6.40 -11.28
N HIS A 311 3.74 7.45 -11.02
CA HIS A 311 2.36 7.61 -11.51
C HIS A 311 2.25 8.50 -12.76
N HIS A 312 3.37 8.97 -13.32
CA HIS A 312 3.35 9.97 -14.42
C HIS A 312 2.42 9.58 -15.55
N GLY A 313 2.43 8.34 -15.99
CA GLY A 313 1.56 7.87 -17.05
C GLY A 313 0.08 8.14 -16.79
N LEU A 314 -0.32 8.08 -15.54
CA LEU A 314 -1.68 8.32 -15.06
C LEU A 314 -1.94 9.79 -14.69
N LEU A 315 -0.91 10.51 -14.26
CA LEU A 315 -0.95 11.94 -13.90
C LEU A 315 -0.60 12.88 -15.08
N GLY A 316 0.00 12.36 -16.14
CA GLY A 316 0.77 13.10 -17.15
C GLY A 316 0.17 14.43 -17.60
N ALA A 317 -1.11 14.43 -17.98
CA ALA A 317 -1.78 15.64 -18.43
C ALA A 317 -1.81 16.74 -17.35
N MET A 318 -2.03 16.37 -16.09
CA MET A 318 -2.09 17.32 -14.99
C MET A 318 -0.71 17.85 -14.64
N LEU A 319 0.34 17.02 -14.71
CA LEU A 319 1.73 17.45 -14.54
C LEU A 319 2.17 18.41 -15.65
N GLU A 320 1.80 18.15 -16.89
CA GLU A 320 2.05 19.05 -18.03
C GLU A 320 1.34 20.40 -17.86
N ALA A 321 0.09 20.39 -17.42
CA ALA A 321 -0.72 21.60 -17.28
C ALA A 321 -0.32 22.46 -16.07
N VAL A 322 0.04 21.84 -14.95
CA VAL A 322 0.17 22.54 -13.66
C VAL A 322 1.62 22.66 -13.19
N ILE A 323 2.40 21.57 -13.22
CA ILE A 323 3.75 21.54 -12.68
C ILE A 323 4.76 22.12 -13.67
N LYS A 324 4.73 21.70 -14.92
CA LYS A 324 5.69 22.12 -15.94
C LYS A 324 5.82 23.63 -16.11
N PRO A 325 4.73 24.43 -16.17
CA PRO A 325 4.83 25.88 -16.35
C PRO A 325 5.47 26.62 -15.17
N LYS A 326 5.19 26.15 -13.95
CA LYS A 326 5.62 26.82 -12.70
C LYS A 326 6.97 26.30 -12.19
N TRP A 327 7.25 24.99 -12.38
CA TRP A 327 8.45 24.32 -11.86
C TRP A 327 9.11 23.42 -12.94
N PRO A 328 9.60 24.00 -14.04
CA PRO A 328 10.13 23.22 -15.19
C PRO A 328 11.35 22.35 -14.84
N LYS A 329 12.15 22.75 -13.86
CA LYS A 329 13.31 21.96 -13.42
C LYS A 329 12.86 20.69 -12.65
N ASP A 330 11.90 20.86 -11.75
CA ASP A 330 11.36 19.74 -10.97
C ASP A 330 10.55 18.79 -11.89
N PHE A 331 9.79 19.36 -12.83
CA PHE A 331 9.10 18.57 -13.87
C PHE A 331 10.08 17.70 -14.66
N LYS A 332 11.25 18.24 -15.08
CA LYS A 332 12.25 17.42 -15.76
C LYS A 332 12.72 16.25 -14.91
N ARG A 333 12.96 16.46 -13.60
CA ARG A 333 13.36 15.40 -12.68
C ARG A 333 12.28 14.34 -12.52
N ILE A 334 11.01 14.75 -12.44
CA ILE A 334 9.86 13.82 -12.43
C ILE A 334 9.85 12.96 -13.71
N ILE A 335 10.08 13.57 -14.88
CA ILE A 335 10.18 12.85 -16.15
C ILE A 335 11.34 11.85 -16.15
N ASP A 336 12.50 12.23 -15.62
CA ASP A 336 13.66 11.32 -15.51
C ASP A 336 13.32 10.09 -14.61
N ILE A 337 12.57 10.29 -13.52
CA ILE A 337 12.06 9.21 -12.67
C ILE A 337 11.11 8.31 -13.47
N THR A 338 10.17 8.91 -14.20
CA THR A 338 9.21 8.17 -15.04
C THR A 338 9.91 7.23 -16.02
N TYR A 339 10.90 7.73 -16.74
CA TYR A 339 11.63 6.91 -17.71
C TYR A 339 12.37 5.75 -17.07
N ARG A 340 13.02 5.99 -15.92
CA ARG A 340 13.71 4.94 -15.18
C ARG A 340 12.74 3.88 -14.68
N PHE A 341 11.68 4.30 -13.99
CA PHE A 341 10.69 3.41 -13.41
C PHE A 341 9.97 2.58 -14.49
N SER A 342 9.47 3.23 -15.53
CA SER A 342 8.80 2.56 -16.66
C SER A 342 9.70 1.55 -17.34
N SER A 343 10.98 1.88 -17.57
CA SER A 343 11.95 0.94 -18.15
C SER A 343 12.15 -0.31 -17.30
N GLY A 344 12.26 -0.15 -15.98
CA GLY A 344 12.38 -1.28 -15.04
C GLY A 344 11.11 -2.12 -14.98
N TRP A 345 9.95 -1.45 -14.88
CA TRP A 345 8.64 -2.10 -14.84
C TRP A 345 8.39 -2.99 -16.07
N ARG A 346 8.69 -2.50 -17.28
CA ARG A 346 8.57 -3.27 -18.52
C ARG A 346 9.42 -4.53 -18.53
N ARG A 347 10.65 -4.45 -18.02
CA ARG A 347 11.54 -5.63 -17.95
C ARG A 347 11.02 -6.71 -17.00
N VAL A 348 10.20 -6.36 -16.03
CA VAL A 348 9.51 -7.31 -15.16
C VAL A 348 8.35 -7.98 -15.89
N HIS A 349 7.52 -7.20 -16.59
CA HIS A 349 6.28 -7.66 -17.22
C HIS A 349 6.49 -8.22 -18.62
N ASN A 350 7.51 -7.72 -19.34
CA ASN A 350 7.84 -8.20 -20.69
C ASN A 350 9.34 -8.52 -20.82
N PRO A 351 9.80 -9.63 -20.22
CA PRO A 351 11.22 -9.97 -20.16
C PRO A 351 11.85 -10.31 -21.53
N ILE A 352 11.04 -10.61 -22.56
CA ILE A 352 11.52 -11.00 -23.90
C ILE A 352 11.87 -9.79 -24.74
N THR A 353 10.99 -8.78 -24.81
CA THR A 353 11.19 -7.61 -25.65
C THR A 353 11.69 -6.40 -24.87
N GLY A 354 11.30 -6.25 -23.61
CA GLY A 354 11.63 -5.10 -22.75
C GLY A 354 11.15 -3.76 -23.31
N HIS A 355 10.29 -3.77 -24.35
CA HIS A 355 9.84 -2.62 -25.10
C HIS A 355 8.32 -2.66 -25.26
N GLU A 356 7.67 -1.58 -24.91
CA GLU A 356 6.26 -1.35 -25.23
C GLU A 356 6.15 -0.22 -26.27
N VAL A 357 5.20 -0.36 -27.17
CA VAL A 357 4.99 0.62 -28.24
C VAL A 357 4.68 2.01 -27.67
N ALA A 358 4.08 2.08 -26.49
CA ALA A 358 3.81 3.34 -25.78
C ALA A 358 5.10 4.13 -25.43
N ASP A 359 6.26 3.48 -25.43
CA ASP A 359 7.57 4.13 -25.15
C ASP A 359 8.05 5.03 -26.28
N ASP A 360 7.53 4.83 -27.46
CA ASP A 360 7.83 5.67 -28.62
C ASP A 360 7.12 7.03 -28.55
N LEU A 361 6.20 7.20 -27.59
CA LEU A 361 5.48 8.45 -27.39
C LEU A 361 6.34 9.45 -26.59
N THR A 362 6.31 10.70 -27.02
CA THR A 362 6.76 11.81 -26.18
C THR A 362 5.83 11.97 -24.98
N THR A 363 6.29 12.61 -23.89
CA THR A 363 5.46 12.86 -22.71
C THR A 363 4.17 13.59 -23.04
N THR A 364 4.21 14.52 -23.98
CA THR A 364 3.05 15.30 -24.45
C THR A 364 2.08 14.43 -25.25
N GLU A 365 2.58 13.60 -26.17
CA GLU A 365 1.76 12.63 -26.90
C GLU A 365 1.13 11.62 -25.95
N PHE A 366 1.89 11.12 -25.00
CA PHE A 366 1.41 10.17 -23.99
C PHE A 366 0.30 10.79 -23.13
N ALA A 367 0.48 12.02 -22.63
CA ALA A 367 -0.52 12.74 -21.84
C ALA A 367 -1.84 12.92 -22.62
N MET A 368 -1.76 13.33 -23.88
CA MET A 368 -2.95 13.50 -24.74
C MET A 368 -3.62 12.18 -25.08
N ALA A 369 -2.84 11.14 -25.41
CA ALA A 369 -3.36 9.79 -25.66
C ALA A 369 -4.06 9.21 -24.44
N MET A 370 -3.51 9.44 -23.24
CA MET A 370 -4.09 9.02 -21.96
C MET A 370 -5.45 9.69 -21.71
N LEU A 371 -5.58 11.01 -21.91
CA LEU A 371 -6.87 11.71 -21.81
C LEU A 371 -7.86 11.21 -22.86
N ALA A 372 -7.38 11.00 -24.09
CA ALA A 372 -8.19 10.46 -25.17
C ALA A 372 -8.73 9.06 -24.84
N ALA A 373 -7.90 8.19 -24.26
CA ALA A 373 -8.29 6.85 -23.81
C ALA A 373 -9.37 6.90 -22.72
N ARG A 374 -9.35 7.94 -21.86
CA ARG A 374 -10.39 8.21 -20.85
C ARG A 374 -11.66 8.86 -21.41
N GLY A 375 -11.76 9.01 -22.73
CA GLY A 375 -12.94 9.55 -23.41
C GLY A 375 -13.07 11.07 -23.38
N TRP A 376 -11.97 11.81 -23.14
CA TRP A 376 -11.95 13.26 -23.30
C TRP A 376 -12.01 13.64 -24.78
N THR A 377 -12.78 14.63 -25.14
CA THR A 377 -12.81 15.17 -26.51
C THR A 377 -11.56 16.02 -26.78
N ASN A 378 -11.24 16.26 -28.06
CA ASN A 378 -10.11 17.13 -28.40
C ASN A 378 -10.30 18.56 -27.89
N GLN A 379 -11.55 19.02 -27.79
CA GLN A 379 -11.86 20.32 -27.20
C GLN A 379 -11.56 20.37 -25.72
N GLU A 380 -12.05 19.40 -24.92
CA GLU A 380 -11.76 19.29 -23.50
C GLU A 380 -10.26 19.21 -23.21
N ILE A 381 -9.51 18.43 -24.01
CA ILE A 381 -8.05 18.31 -23.89
C ILE A 381 -7.36 19.65 -24.19
N ALA A 382 -7.79 20.33 -25.26
CA ALA A 382 -7.25 21.62 -25.67
C ALA A 382 -7.44 22.69 -24.59
N GLU A 383 -8.63 22.77 -24.02
CA GLU A 383 -8.96 23.68 -22.92
C GLU A 383 -8.13 23.38 -21.67
N HIS A 384 -8.03 22.10 -21.29
CA HIS A 384 -7.26 21.67 -20.11
C HIS A 384 -5.75 21.94 -20.22
N LEU A 385 -5.17 21.70 -21.40
CA LEU A 385 -3.74 21.90 -21.65
C LEU A 385 -3.39 23.31 -22.14
N HIS A 386 -4.39 24.20 -22.32
CA HIS A 386 -4.24 25.55 -22.85
C HIS A 386 -3.54 25.62 -24.21
N ILE A 387 -3.92 24.71 -25.12
CA ILE A 387 -3.38 24.61 -26.48
C ILE A 387 -4.50 24.59 -27.51
N SER A 388 -4.15 24.66 -28.83
CA SER A 388 -5.16 24.61 -29.87
C SER A 388 -5.71 23.19 -30.07
N VAL A 389 -6.99 23.08 -30.46
CA VAL A 389 -7.63 21.81 -30.84
C VAL A 389 -6.86 21.10 -31.95
N ASN A 390 -6.28 21.87 -32.89
CA ASN A 390 -5.49 21.32 -34.01
C ASN A 390 -4.19 20.70 -33.49
N THR A 391 -3.55 21.31 -32.49
CA THR A 391 -2.37 20.74 -31.81
C THR A 391 -2.71 19.39 -31.16
N VAL A 392 -3.85 19.33 -30.46
CA VAL A 392 -4.32 18.06 -29.83
C VAL A 392 -4.57 16.99 -30.90
N LYS A 393 -5.27 17.34 -32.00
CA LYS A 393 -5.51 16.41 -33.13
C LYS A 393 -4.22 15.87 -33.71
N SER A 394 -3.22 16.73 -33.92
CA SER A 394 -1.92 16.34 -34.48
C SER A 394 -1.21 15.32 -33.54
N HIS A 395 -1.11 15.64 -32.26
CA HIS A 395 -0.44 14.74 -31.28
C HIS A 395 -1.16 13.40 -31.10
N ILE A 396 -2.51 13.41 -31.03
CA ILE A 396 -3.26 12.16 -30.94
C ILE A 396 -3.09 11.33 -32.23
N SER A 397 -3.10 11.94 -33.38
CA SER A 397 -2.88 11.23 -34.64
C SER A 397 -1.47 10.63 -34.72
N GLU A 398 -0.46 11.36 -34.27
CA GLU A 398 0.92 10.85 -34.24
C GLU A 398 1.06 9.71 -33.22
N ALA A 399 0.47 9.85 -32.03
CA ALA A 399 0.41 8.80 -31.04
C ALA A 399 -0.26 7.53 -31.61
N MET A 400 -1.43 7.66 -32.24
CA MET A 400 -2.12 6.52 -32.85
C MET A 400 -1.28 5.83 -33.93
N LYS A 401 -0.56 6.61 -34.74
CA LYS A 401 0.33 6.08 -35.78
C LYS A 401 1.51 5.30 -35.14
N LYS A 402 2.14 5.85 -34.11
CA LYS A 402 3.24 5.20 -33.36
C LYS A 402 2.77 3.92 -32.68
N LEU A 403 1.56 3.93 -32.11
CA LEU A 403 0.94 2.77 -31.46
C LEU A 403 0.30 1.78 -32.45
N LYS A 404 0.29 2.09 -33.75
CA LYS A 404 -0.29 1.27 -34.81
C LYS A 404 -1.77 0.93 -34.54
N VAL A 405 -2.54 1.90 -34.03
CA VAL A 405 -3.98 1.78 -33.81
C VAL A 405 -4.76 2.63 -34.80
N GLU A 406 -5.92 2.13 -35.22
CA GLU A 406 -6.75 2.79 -36.24
C GLU A 406 -7.82 3.67 -35.58
N THR A 407 -8.26 3.33 -34.39
CA THR A 407 -9.32 4.04 -33.71
C THR A 407 -8.87 4.57 -32.33
N ARG A 408 -9.46 5.71 -31.94
CA ARG A 408 -9.23 6.32 -30.65
C ARG A 408 -9.59 5.39 -29.46
N LYS A 409 -10.57 4.50 -29.65
CA LYS A 409 -10.97 3.53 -28.63
C LYS A 409 -9.87 2.51 -28.31
N GLU A 410 -9.07 2.18 -29.32
CA GLU A 410 -7.97 1.23 -29.17
C GLU A 410 -6.81 1.79 -28.33
N LEU A 411 -6.72 3.12 -28.15
CA LEU A 411 -5.75 3.72 -27.23
C LEU A 411 -5.89 3.16 -25.82
N LYS A 412 -7.12 2.75 -25.39
CA LYS A 412 -7.38 2.24 -24.05
C LYS A 412 -6.48 1.03 -23.70
N GLN A 413 -6.24 0.14 -24.67
CA GLN A 413 -5.42 -1.06 -24.47
C GLN A 413 -3.94 -0.77 -24.17
N TYR A 414 -3.44 0.44 -24.52
CA TYR A 414 -2.05 0.83 -24.29
C TYR A 414 -1.89 1.81 -23.11
N MET A 415 -2.98 2.50 -22.76
CA MET A 415 -2.92 3.63 -21.83
C MET A 415 -3.49 3.33 -20.44
N LEU A 416 -4.30 2.28 -20.30
CA LEU A 416 -5.05 1.99 -19.07
C LEU A 416 -4.83 0.55 -18.57
N GLN A 417 -3.76 -0.12 -19.00
CA GLN A 417 -3.36 -1.44 -18.49
C GLN A 417 -2.44 -1.31 -17.28
#